data_9fbd0cf6ca09feaf1ae34ff9781764f0
#
_entry.id   9fbd0cf6ca09feaf1ae34ff9781764f0
#
_cell.length_a   1.000
_cell.length_b   1.000
_cell.length_c   1.000
_cell.angle_alpha   90.00
_cell.angle_beta   90.00
_cell.angle_gamma   90.00
#
_symmetry.space_group_name_H-M   'P 1'
#
loop_
_entity.id
_entity.type
_entity.pdbx_description
1 polymer ?
#
loop_
_entity_poly.entity_id
_entity_poly.type
_entity_poly.pdbx_seq_one_letter_code
_entity_poly.pdbx_strand_id
1 'polypeptide(L)'
;NKIYSRLAFTNIKNNKTLYMPYIISGMVMIAMFYVMMFLNNSKGLGKVPGAEILVDIMGLGCGIIAIFSYIFLFYTNSFIIKRRKKEVGIYNILGMEKRHIARVLIIETLTVALAAIVSGIIAGILFSKLMMMFLYRIINIKAQINFTVSTGAVVNTILIFGVLYFLTLIYNLMQVKLANPIELLRGGNVGEKEPKSKWLIAIIGLGCLAGGYYIAITTKSPLQVLSLFFVAVLLVIVGTYLLFISGSIVILKALRKNKKFYYNKKHFAAVSGMIYRMKQNAGGLASICVLSTMVLVVVSTTVSMYAGMEGELKQRYPSD
;
A
#
# COMPACT_ATOMS: atom_id res chain seq x y z
N ASN A 1 7.44 32.64 -9.98
CA ASN A 1 7.38 31.47 -9.12
C ASN A 1 6.31 31.55 -8.02
N LYS A 2 6.03 32.73 -7.42
CA LYS A 2 4.98 32.88 -6.36
C LYS A 2 3.56 32.47 -6.81
N ILE A 3 3.22 32.65 -8.07
CA ILE A 3 1.89 32.29 -8.61
C ILE A 3 1.68 30.79 -8.61
N TYR A 4 2.67 30.01 -9.07
CA TYR A 4 2.56 28.54 -9.13
C TYR A 4 2.48 27.92 -7.75
N SER A 5 3.27 28.39 -6.79
CA SER A 5 3.19 27.91 -5.41
C SER A 5 1.85 28.25 -4.76
N ARG A 6 1.35 29.48 -4.93
CA ARG A 6 0.03 29.88 -4.44
C ARG A 6 -1.08 29.03 -5.04
N LEU A 7 -1.01 28.75 -6.36
CA LEU A 7 -1.99 27.90 -7.04
C LEU A 7 -1.93 26.47 -6.52
N ALA A 8 -0.73 25.90 -6.34
CA ALA A 8 -0.53 24.56 -5.79
C ALA A 8 -1.13 24.41 -4.38
N PHE A 9 -0.83 25.36 -3.47
CA PHE A 9 -1.41 25.35 -2.13
C PHE A 9 -2.94 25.52 -2.13
N THR A 10 -3.47 26.39 -2.99
CA THR A 10 -4.92 26.57 -3.15
C THR A 10 -5.57 25.28 -3.65
N ASN A 11 -4.95 24.58 -4.60
CA ASN A 11 -5.44 23.32 -5.13
C ASN A 11 -5.46 22.22 -4.06
N ILE A 12 -4.41 22.09 -3.26
CA ILE A 12 -4.38 21.14 -2.13
C ILE A 12 -5.49 21.46 -1.13
N LYS A 13 -5.66 22.75 -0.79
CA LYS A 13 -6.69 23.21 0.16
C LYS A 13 -8.11 22.95 -0.36
N ASN A 14 -8.37 23.23 -1.62
CA ASN A 14 -9.69 23.05 -2.23
C ASN A 14 -10.03 21.55 -2.40
N ASN A 15 -9.03 20.72 -2.66
CA ASN A 15 -9.17 19.27 -2.83
C ASN A 15 -8.74 18.48 -1.57
N LYS A 16 -8.90 19.07 -0.37
CA LYS A 16 -8.49 18.45 0.90
C LYS A 16 -9.08 17.04 1.12
N THR A 17 -10.30 16.81 0.65
CA THR A 17 -10.97 15.49 0.73
C THR A 17 -10.24 14.39 -0.05
N LEU A 18 -9.41 14.73 -1.03
CA LEU A 18 -8.56 13.80 -1.78
C LEU A 18 -7.13 13.74 -1.22
N TYR A 19 -6.56 14.90 -0.88
CA TYR A 19 -5.16 14.98 -0.44
C TYR A 19 -4.94 14.58 1.01
N MET A 20 -5.87 14.89 1.94
CA MET A 20 -5.70 14.54 3.35
C MET A 20 -5.62 13.02 3.59
N PRO A 21 -6.53 12.19 3.05
CA PRO A 21 -6.38 10.74 3.19
C PRO A 21 -5.07 10.21 2.59
N TYR A 22 -4.59 10.82 1.47
CA TYR A 22 -3.34 10.44 0.84
C TYR A 22 -2.12 10.77 1.70
N ILE A 23 -2.08 11.97 2.30
CA ILE A 23 -1.02 12.39 3.21
C ILE A 23 -1.02 11.51 4.48
N ILE A 24 -2.20 11.27 5.06
CA ILE A 24 -2.33 10.43 6.27
C ILE A 24 -1.90 9.00 5.99
N SER A 25 -2.31 8.41 4.88
CA SER A 25 -1.88 7.05 4.52
C SER A 25 -0.38 6.98 4.27
N GLY A 26 0.20 7.99 3.60
CA GLY A 26 1.65 8.12 3.43
C GLY A 26 2.37 8.24 4.77
N MET A 27 1.86 9.09 5.68
CA MET A 27 2.40 9.25 7.04
C MET A 27 2.43 7.91 7.80
N VAL A 28 1.33 7.15 7.76
CA VAL A 28 1.23 5.85 8.44
C VAL A 28 2.22 4.84 7.85
N MET A 29 2.31 4.74 6.52
CA MET A 29 3.24 3.83 5.85
C MET A 29 4.70 4.16 6.19
N ILE A 30 5.05 5.44 6.18
CA ILE A 30 6.39 5.93 6.52
C ILE A 30 6.70 5.64 7.99
N ALA A 31 5.73 5.89 8.89
CA ALA A 31 5.91 5.61 10.32
C ALA A 31 6.11 4.11 10.58
N MET A 32 5.30 3.24 9.94
CA MET A 32 5.47 1.78 10.07
C MET A 32 6.83 1.32 9.56
N PHE A 33 7.24 1.81 8.38
CA PHE A 33 8.56 1.48 7.82
C PHE A 33 9.69 1.94 8.73
N TYR A 34 9.61 3.18 9.24
CA TYR A 34 10.61 3.71 10.17
C TYR A 34 10.71 2.87 11.45
N VAL A 35 9.58 2.49 12.05
CA VAL A 35 9.57 1.65 13.26
C VAL A 35 10.23 0.30 13.01
N MET A 36 9.90 -0.37 11.89
CA MET A 36 10.54 -1.65 11.53
C MET A 36 12.04 -1.49 11.30
N MET A 37 12.44 -0.44 10.59
CA MET A 37 13.86 -0.15 10.31
C MET A 37 14.62 0.24 11.57
N PHE A 38 13.99 0.94 12.51
CA PHE A 38 14.54 1.26 13.80
C PHE A 38 14.79 0.01 14.64
N LEU A 39 13.81 -0.91 14.68
CA LEU A 39 13.94 -2.19 15.38
C LEU A 39 15.05 -3.05 14.76
N ASN A 40 15.12 -3.10 13.44
CA ASN A 40 16.15 -3.83 12.70
C ASN A 40 17.57 -3.31 13.00
N ASN A 41 17.72 -1.99 13.14
CA ASN A 41 19.01 -1.35 13.42
C ASN A 41 19.35 -1.27 14.92
N SER A 42 18.50 -1.77 15.81
CA SER A 42 18.69 -1.62 17.25
C SER A 42 19.75 -2.59 17.79
N LYS A 43 20.88 -2.04 18.26
CA LYS A 43 22.00 -2.80 18.86
C LYS A 43 21.61 -3.60 20.12
N GLY A 44 20.48 -3.30 20.74
CA GLY A 44 19.98 -3.98 21.93
C GLY A 44 19.49 -5.41 21.65
N LEU A 45 19.00 -5.67 20.46
CA LEU A 45 18.54 -6.99 20.03
C LEU A 45 19.70 -7.95 19.72
N GLY A 46 20.87 -7.44 19.32
CA GLY A 46 22.05 -8.27 18.99
C GLY A 46 22.67 -9.06 20.14
N LYS A 47 22.19 -8.88 21.37
CA LYS A 47 22.63 -9.63 22.56
C LYS A 47 21.73 -10.81 22.93
N VAL A 48 20.65 -11.03 22.19
CA VAL A 48 19.67 -12.09 22.45
C VAL A 48 20.05 -13.33 21.63
N PRO A 49 20.01 -14.54 22.19
CA PRO A 49 20.18 -15.76 21.38
C PRO A 49 19.18 -15.80 20.24
N GLY A 50 19.64 -15.99 18.99
CA GLY A 50 18.80 -15.92 17.79
C GLY A 50 18.57 -14.53 17.20
N ALA A 51 19.30 -13.52 17.65
CA ALA A 51 19.20 -12.14 17.16
C ALA A 51 19.39 -12.01 15.64
N GLU A 52 20.25 -12.81 15.03
CA GLU A 52 20.47 -12.80 13.58
C GLU A 52 19.20 -13.11 12.82
N ILE A 53 18.47 -14.15 13.24
CA ILE A 53 17.20 -14.54 12.62
C ILE A 53 16.14 -13.45 12.77
N LEU A 54 16.10 -12.79 13.94
CA LEU A 54 15.16 -11.67 14.18
C LEU A 54 15.47 -10.47 13.26
N VAL A 55 16.76 -10.12 13.10
CA VAL A 55 17.19 -9.04 12.20
C VAL A 55 16.82 -9.36 10.76
N ASP A 56 17.05 -10.59 10.30
CA ASP A 56 16.68 -11.01 8.95
C ASP A 56 15.17 -10.94 8.71
N ILE A 57 14.36 -11.42 9.65
CA ILE A 57 12.88 -11.33 9.58
C ILE A 57 12.42 -9.87 9.53
N MET A 58 13.01 -9.00 10.37
CA MET A 58 12.68 -7.57 10.37
C MET A 58 13.10 -6.90 9.05
N GLY A 59 14.26 -7.27 8.50
CA GLY A 59 14.72 -6.81 7.19
C GLY A 59 13.75 -7.19 6.06
N LEU A 60 13.29 -8.44 6.04
CA LEU A 60 12.25 -8.91 5.13
C LEU A 60 10.94 -8.13 5.32
N GLY A 61 10.54 -7.87 6.55
CA GLY A 61 9.38 -7.05 6.89
C GLY A 61 9.49 -5.63 6.34
N CYS A 62 10.66 -4.98 6.43
CA CYS A 62 10.92 -3.69 5.81
C CYS A 62 10.71 -3.74 4.29
N GLY A 63 11.20 -4.80 3.62
CA GLY A 63 11.03 -5.02 2.19
C GLY A 63 9.56 -5.13 1.79
N ILE A 64 8.78 -5.92 2.52
CA ILE A 64 7.34 -6.07 2.29
C ILE A 64 6.60 -4.73 2.45
N ILE A 65 6.88 -4.01 3.54
CA ILE A 65 6.26 -2.70 3.79
C ILE A 65 6.61 -1.71 2.68
N ALA A 66 7.86 -1.68 2.21
CA ALA A 66 8.29 -0.80 1.13
C ALA A 66 7.53 -1.09 -0.18
N ILE A 67 7.46 -2.37 -0.58
CA ILE A 67 6.76 -2.79 -1.80
C ILE A 67 5.26 -2.50 -1.71
N PHE A 68 4.65 -2.85 -0.57
CA PHE A 68 3.24 -2.57 -0.36
C PHE A 68 2.95 -1.06 -0.38
N SER A 69 3.78 -0.25 0.30
CA SER A 69 3.66 1.21 0.30
C SER A 69 3.77 1.78 -1.11
N TYR A 70 4.70 1.25 -1.94
CA TYR A 70 4.81 1.65 -3.34
C TYR A 70 3.52 1.39 -4.10
N ILE A 71 3.00 0.17 -4.05
CA ILE A 71 1.77 -0.21 -4.77
C ILE A 71 0.60 0.67 -4.30
N PHE A 72 0.44 0.83 -3.00
CA PHE A 72 -0.66 1.58 -2.40
C PHE A 72 -0.60 3.08 -2.72
N LEU A 73 0.55 3.72 -2.51
CA LEU A 73 0.73 5.15 -2.76
C LEU A 73 0.62 5.47 -4.25
N PHE A 74 1.20 4.62 -5.12
CA PHE A 74 1.10 4.78 -6.55
C PHE A 74 -0.34 4.66 -7.05
N TYR A 75 -1.08 3.67 -6.55
CA TYR A 75 -2.50 3.51 -6.87
C TYR A 75 -3.34 4.71 -6.41
N THR A 76 -3.15 5.14 -5.16
CA THR A 76 -3.89 6.28 -4.59
C THR A 76 -3.57 7.58 -5.34
N ASN A 77 -2.29 7.82 -5.66
CA ASN A 77 -1.87 8.95 -6.47
C ASN A 77 -2.50 8.91 -7.88
N SER A 78 -2.51 7.73 -8.53
CA SER A 78 -3.15 7.55 -9.84
C SER A 78 -4.65 7.89 -9.79
N PHE A 79 -5.32 7.54 -8.69
CA PHE A 79 -6.73 7.89 -8.48
C PHE A 79 -6.93 9.41 -8.35
N ILE A 80 -6.08 10.10 -7.58
CA ILE A 80 -6.12 11.56 -7.41
C ILE A 80 -5.94 12.25 -8.77
N ILE A 81 -4.92 11.88 -9.53
CA ILE A 81 -4.65 12.47 -10.85
C ILE A 81 -5.81 12.25 -11.81
N LYS A 82 -6.42 11.07 -11.82
CA LYS A 82 -7.60 10.80 -12.66
C LYS A 82 -8.77 11.71 -12.31
N ARG A 83 -9.04 11.96 -11.04
CA ARG A 83 -10.10 12.87 -10.60
C ARG A 83 -9.84 14.31 -10.98
N ARG A 84 -8.58 14.72 -10.95
CA ARG A 84 -8.16 16.10 -11.30
C ARG A 84 -7.99 16.37 -12.79
N LYS A 85 -8.16 15.35 -13.64
CA LYS A 85 -8.04 15.54 -15.11
C LYS A 85 -8.89 16.67 -15.66
N LYS A 86 -10.11 16.87 -15.11
CA LYS A 86 -10.99 17.97 -15.51
C LYS A 86 -10.39 19.35 -15.18
N GLU A 87 -9.82 19.53 -13.99
CA GLU A 87 -9.16 20.78 -13.57
C GLU A 87 -7.98 21.10 -14.48
N VAL A 88 -7.15 20.09 -14.78
CA VAL A 88 -6.02 20.21 -15.71
C VAL A 88 -6.50 20.60 -17.12
N GLY A 89 -7.63 20.04 -17.57
CA GLY A 89 -8.27 20.42 -18.83
C GLY A 89 -8.72 21.88 -18.86
N ILE A 90 -9.34 22.37 -17.78
CA ILE A 90 -9.78 23.76 -17.64
C ILE A 90 -8.59 24.72 -17.69
N TYR A 91 -7.50 24.42 -16.97
CA TYR A 91 -6.29 25.26 -17.02
C TYR A 91 -5.73 25.37 -18.45
N ASN A 92 -5.78 24.31 -19.22
CA ASN A 92 -5.30 24.31 -20.61
C ASN A 92 -6.16 25.20 -21.52
N ILE A 93 -7.50 25.21 -21.31
CA ILE A 93 -8.43 26.10 -22.07
C ILE A 93 -8.25 27.56 -21.68
N LEU A 94 -7.98 27.83 -20.41
CA LEU A 94 -7.66 29.17 -19.93
C LEU A 94 -6.28 29.68 -20.40
N GLY A 95 -5.61 28.95 -21.31
CA GLY A 95 -4.35 29.33 -21.93
C GLY A 95 -3.09 28.93 -21.18
N MET A 96 -3.20 28.11 -20.11
CA MET A 96 -2.00 27.60 -19.43
C MET A 96 -1.34 26.51 -20.26
N GLU A 97 -0.09 26.73 -20.66
CA GLU A 97 0.72 25.69 -21.32
C GLU A 97 0.98 24.47 -20.41
N LYS A 98 1.17 23.30 -21.01
CA LYS A 98 1.46 22.06 -20.29
C LYS A 98 2.65 22.19 -19.34
N ARG A 99 3.67 23.00 -19.68
CA ARG A 99 4.83 23.25 -18.81
C ARG A 99 4.49 24.03 -17.54
N HIS A 100 3.52 24.92 -17.58
CA HIS A 100 3.04 25.67 -16.41
C HIS A 100 2.24 24.76 -15.48
N ILE A 101 1.37 23.91 -16.04
CA ILE A 101 0.62 22.90 -15.31
C ILE A 101 1.57 21.89 -14.65
N ALA A 102 2.61 21.45 -15.38
CA ALA A 102 3.64 20.57 -14.84
C ALA A 102 4.36 21.16 -13.62
N ARG A 103 4.70 22.48 -13.65
CA ARG A 103 5.31 23.17 -12.50
C ARG A 103 4.39 23.19 -11.28
N VAL A 104 3.10 23.42 -11.45
CA VAL A 104 2.12 23.35 -10.37
C VAL A 104 2.08 21.96 -9.76
N LEU A 105 2.01 20.91 -10.59
CA LEU A 105 2.02 19.51 -10.13
C LEU A 105 3.30 19.11 -9.42
N ILE A 106 4.46 19.60 -9.86
CA ILE A 106 5.74 19.39 -9.17
C ILE A 106 5.65 19.94 -7.75
N ILE A 107 5.20 21.19 -7.60
CA ILE A 107 5.09 21.85 -6.29
C ILE A 107 4.08 21.12 -5.41
N GLU A 108 2.93 20.71 -5.94
CA GLU A 108 1.92 19.95 -5.22
C GLU A 108 2.49 18.60 -4.73
N THR A 109 3.09 17.82 -5.62
CA THR A 109 3.65 16.50 -5.27
C THR A 109 4.77 16.63 -4.24
N LEU A 110 5.66 17.60 -4.39
CA LEU A 110 6.73 17.87 -3.42
C LEU A 110 6.17 18.29 -2.05
N THR A 111 5.15 19.16 -2.03
CA THR A 111 4.51 19.61 -0.77
C THR A 111 3.88 18.42 -0.04
N VAL A 112 3.16 17.57 -0.77
CA VAL A 112 2.52 16.36 -0.21
C VAL A 112 3.58 15.37 0.28
N ALA A 113 4.64 15.14 -0.51
CA ALA A 113 5.74 14.26 -0.14
C ALA A 113 6.45 14.74 1.14
N LEU A 114 6.79 16.03 1.20
CA LEU A 114 7.44 16.62 2.38
C LEU A 114 6.51 16.51 3.62
N ALA A 115 5.24 16.85 3.47
CA ALA A 115 4.27 16.74 4.56
C ALA A 115 4.17 15.30 5.08
N ALA A 116 4.06 14.30 4.18
CA ALA A 116 3.96 12.89 4.56
C ALA A 116 5.28 12.37 5.18
N ILE A 117 6.44 12.70 4.60
CA ILE A 117 7.74 12.22 5.09
C ILE A 117 8.04 12.82 6.47
N VAL A 118 7.88 14.13 6.63
CA VAL A 118 8.16 14.79 7.91
C VAL A 118 7.22 14.29 9.01
N SER A 119 5.91 14.31 8.75
CA SER A 119 4.92 13.82 9.72
C SER A 119 5.08 12.33 10.02
N GLY A 120 5.39 11.52 9.00
CA GLY A 120 5.61 10.08 9.13
C GLY A 120 6.85 9.73 9.96
N ILE A 121 7.96 10.43 9.76
CA ILE A 121 9.17 10.23 10.56
C ILE A 121 8.93 10.68 12.01
N ILE A 122 8.28 11.83 12.23
CA ILE A 122 7.95 12.29 13.61
C ILE A 122 7.07 11.25 14.31
N ALA A 123 6.01 10.80 13.66
CA ALA A 123 5.14 9.75 14.19
C ALA A 123 5.93 8.44 14.43
N GLY A 124 6.77 8.03 13.46
CA GLY A 124 7.61 6.84 13.57
C GLY A 124 8.58 6.89 14.76
N ILE A 125 9.23 8.03 15.00
CA ILE A 125 10.10 8.23 16.17
C ILE A 125 9.33 8.10 17.48
N LEU A 126 8.12 8.67 17.54
CA LEU A 126 7.27 8.56 18.74
C LEU A 126 6.83 7.11 18.99
N PHE A 127 6.35 6.43 17.94
CA PHE A 127 5.89 5.04 18.04
C PHE A 127 7.03 4.04 18.24
N SER A 128 8.24 4.30 17.72
CA SER A 128 9.38 3.40 17.89
C SER A 128 9.76 3.20 19.36
N LYS A 129 9.65 4.26 20.17
CA LYS A 129 9.88 4.17 21.61
C LYS A 129 8.84 3.27 22.29
N LEU A 130 7.57 3.44 21.97
CA LEU A 130 6.49 2.61 22.49
C LEU A 130 6.68 1.14 22.11
N MET A 131 7.01 0.87 20.84
CA MET A 131 7.25 -0.49 20.35
C MET A 131 8.46 -1.13 21.02
N MET A 132 9.55 -0.39 21.25
CA MET A 132 10.73 -0.89 21.95
C MET A 132 10.40 -1.24 23.41
N MET A 133 9.65 -0.36 24.10
CA MET A 133 9.18 -0.64 25.49
C MET A 133 8.33 -1.91 25.53
N PHE A 134 7.42 -2.09 24.58
CA PHE A 134 6.55 -3.24 24.49
C PHE A 134 7.36 -4.53 24.22
N LEU A 135 8.32 -4.47 23.31
CA LEU A 135 9.19 -5.59 22.96
C LEU A 135 10.07 -6.03 24.13
N TYR A 136 10.70 -5.10 24.86
CA TYR A 136 11.47 -5.43 26.05
C TYR A 136 10.65 -6.02 27.18
N ARG A 137 9.38 -5.59 27.30
CA ARG A 137 8.45 -6.19 28.27
C ARG A 137 8.11 -7.62 27.92
N ILE A 138 7.89 -7.94 26.65
CA ILE A 138 7.57 -9.31 26.18
C ILE A 138 8.77 -10.23 26.39
N ILE A 139 9.99 -9.78 26.05
CA ILE A 139 11.21 -10.59 26.15
C ILE A 139 11.76 -10.65 27.59
N ASN A 140 11.12 -9.93 28.52
CA ASN A 140 11.49 -9.84 29.95
C ASN A 140 12.93 -9.35 30.19
N ILE A 141 13.43 -8.47 29.35
CA ILE A 141 14.79 -7.88 29.47
C ILE A 141 14.68 -6.54 30.22
N LYS A 142 15.36 -6.43 31.36
CA LYS A 142 15.57 -5.18 32.09
C LYS A 142 16.67 -4.36 31.38
N ALA A 143 16.39 -3.78 30.24
CA ALA A 143 17.31 -2.89 29.55
C ALA A 143 16.99 -1.42 29.87
N GLN A 144 18.03 -0.62 30.11
CA GLN A 144 17.85 0.83 30.18
C GLN A 144 17.51 1.36 28.78
N ILE A 145 16.31 1.92 28.66
CA ILE A 145 15.79 2.46 27.41
C ILE A 145 16.42 3.84 27.22
N ASN A 146 17.58 3.88 26.57
CA ASN A 146 18.14 5.14 26.10
C ASN A 146 17.40 5.56 24.82
N PHE A 147 16.84 6.77 24.83
CA PHE A 147 16.19 7.35 23.66
C PHE A 147 17.26 7.75 22.64
N THR A 148 17.57 6.86 21.72
CA THR A 148 18.47 7.16 20.60
C THR A 148 17.67 7.14 19.30
N VAL A 149 17.70 8.24 18.56
CA VAL A 149 17.16 8.28 17.20
C VAL A 149 18.17 7.58 16.29
N SER A 150 17.73 6.52 15.60
CA SER A 150 18.59 5.84 14.65
C SER A 150 18.71 6.68 13.37
N THR A 151 19.83 7.36 13.20
CA THR A 151 20.14 8.15 12.00
C THR A 151 20.05 7.31 10.73
N GLY A 152 20.52 6.04 10.79
CA GLY A 152 20.41 5.10 9.67
C GLY A 152 18.97 4.80 9.29
N ALA A 153 18.06 4.61 10.26
CA ALA A 153 16.64 4.40 9.98
C ALA A 153 16.00 5.63 9.34
N VAL A 154 16.34 6.84 9.81
CA VAL A 154 15.85 8.09 9.22
C VAL A 154 16.30 8.22 7.77
N VAL A 155 17.61 8.07 7.51
CA VAL A 155 18.18 8.22 6.16
C VAL A 155 17.57 7.19 5.19
N ASN A 156 17.51 5.92 5.56
CA ASN A 156 16.94 4.88 4.72
C ASN A 156 15.45 5.12 4.43
N THR A 157 14.69 5.59 5.43
CA THR A 157 13.28 5.95 5.26
C THR A 157 13.13 7.10 4.26
N ILE A 158 13.93 8.17 4.38
CA ILE A 158 13.92 9.31 3.46
C ILE A 158 14.29 8.86 2.05
N LEU A 159 15.31 8.02 1.89
CA LEU A 159 15.75 7.52 0.59
C LEU A 159 14.64 6.70 -0.10
N ILE A 160 14.08 5.70 0.58
CA ILE A 160 13.08 4.82 -0.01
C ILE A 160 11.82 5.61 -0.36
N PHE A 161 11.25 6.36 0.55
CA PHE A 161 10.04 7.12 0.28
C PHE A 161 10.29 8.33 -0.64
N GLY A 162 11.47 8.92 -0.60
CA GLY A 162 11.90 9.93 -1.57
C GLY A 162 11.88 9.39 -3.00
N VAL A 163 12.45 8.19 -3.22
CA VAL A 163 12.40 7.50 -4.52
C VAL A 163 10.96 7.18 -4.91
N LEU A 164 10.13 6.69 -3.99
CA LEU A 164 8.71 6.40 -4.25
C LEU A 164 7.94 7.65 -4.71
N TYR A 165 8.06 8.76 -4.00
CA TYR A 165 7.42 10.02 -4.39
C TYR A 165 8.01 10.61 -5.67
N PHE A 166 9.29 10.41 -5.92
CA PHE A 166 9.90 10.81 -7.19
C PHE A 166 9.35 10.01 -8.38
N LEU A 167 9.16 8.71 -8.24
CA LEU A 167 8.51 7.89 -9.26
C LEU A 167 7.06 8.30 -9.50
N THR A 168 6.31 8.61 -8.43
CA THR A 168 4.95 9.14 -8.57
C THR A 168 4.92 10.50 -9.26
N LEU A 169 5.90 11.36 -9.02
CA LEU A 169 6.06 12.63 -9.71
C LEU A 169 6.27 12.43 -11.22
N ILE A 170 7.19 11.55 -11.61
CA ILE A 170 7.42 11.21 -13.02
C ILE A 170 6.12 10.73 -13.67
N TYR A 171 5.40 9.84 -13.02
CA TYR A 171 4.11 9.35 -13.52
C TYR A 171 3.10 10.49 -13.72
N ASN A 172 2.98 11.40 -12.76
CA ASN A 172 2.09 12.55 -12.84
C ASN A 172 2.43 13.46 -14.03
N LEU A 173 3.72 13.73 -14.24
CA LEU A 173 4.20 14.54 -15.37
C LEU A 173 3.92 13.87 -16.71
N MET A 174 4.10 12.55 -16.80
CA MET A 174 3.77 11.78 -18.01
C MET A 174 2.28 11.86 -18.32
N GLN A 175 1.40 11.78 -17.31
CA GLN A 175 -0.06 11.89 -17.49
C GLN A 175 -0.46 13.26 -18.07
N VAL A 176 0.18 14.35 -17.65
CA VAL A 176 -0.08 15.70 -18.21
C VAL A 176 0.46 15.85 -19.62
N LYS A 177 1.66 15.29 -19.90
CA LYS A 177 2.25 15.33 -21.24
C LYS A 177 1.39 14.62 -22.29
N LEU A 178 0.85 13.46 -21.93
CA LEU A 178 0.04 12.60 -22.81
C LEU A 178 -1.44 13.04 -22.88
N ALA A 179 -1.87 13.96 -22.04
CA ALA A 179 -3.25 14.39 -22.00
C ALA A 179 -3.62 15.31 -23.18
N ASN A 180 -4.66 14.94 -23.91
CA ASN A 180 -5.28 15.80 -24.93
C ASN A 180 -6.33 16.70 -24.27
N PRO A 181 -6.24 18.06 -24.37
CA PRO A 181 -7.16 18.98 -23.69
C PRO A 181 -8.63 18.72 -24.00
N ILE A 182 -8.94 18.41 -25.28
CA ILE A 182 -10.30 18.15 -25.77
C ILE A 182 -10.88 16.86 -25.15
N GLU A 183 -10.06 15.81 -25.01
CA GLU A 183 -10.47 14.54 -24.39
C GLU A 183 -10.71 14.71 -22.87
N LEU A 184 -9.93 15.57 -22.22
CA LEU A 184 -10.07 15.83 -20.79
C LEU A 184 -11.42 16.47 -20.44
N LEU A 185 -11.96 17.33 -21.32
CA LEU A 185 -13.27 17.96 -21.14
C LEU A 185 -14.42 17.05 -21.53
N ARG A 186 -14.27 16.36 -22.66
CA ARG A 186 -15.27 15.38 -23.12
C ARG A 186 -15.38 14.17 -22.21
N GLY A 187 -14.30 13.78 -21.52
CA GLY A 187 -14.26 12.64 -20.63
C GLY A 187 -15.27 12.67 -19.47
N GLY A 188 -15.90 13.83 -19.20
CA GLY A 188 -16.99 13.92 -18.24
C GLY A 188 -18.39 13.66 -18.81
N ASN A 189 -18.56 13.82 -20.11
CA ASN A 189 -19.84 13.66 -20.82
C ASN A 189 -19.89 12.41 -21.71
N VAL A 190 -18.74 11.81 -22.02
CA VAL A 190 -18.68 10.52 -22.70
C VAL A 190 -18.80 9.44 -21.63
N GLY A 191 -19.88 8.66 -21.68
CA GLY A 191 -20.08 7.51 -20.78
C GLY A 191 -18.81 6.66 -20.72
N GLU A 192 -18.44 6.20 -19.53
CA GLU A 192 -17.25 5.37 -19.36
C GLU A 192 -17.29 4.16 -20.30
N LYS A 193 -16.24 4.02 -21.11
CA LYS A 193 -16.10 2.81 -21.94
C LYS A 193 -16.09 1.58 -21.06
N GLU A 194 -16.91 0.61 -21.42
CA GLU A 194 -16.97 -0.68 -20.72
C GLU A 194 -15.57 -1.31 -20.61
N PRO A 195 -15.16 -1.79 -19.42
CA PRO A 195 -13.85 -2.40 -19.25
C PRO A 195 -13.73 -3.66 -20.12
N LYS A 196 -12.62 -3.77 -20.86
CA LYS A 196 -12.32 -5.01 -21.59
C LYS A 196 -12.00 -6.12 -20.59
N SER A 197 -12.58 -7.29 -20.82
CA SER A 197 -12.26 -8.49 -20.03
C SER A 197 -10.85 -8.97 -20.38
N LYS A 198 -9.92 -8.86 -19.43
CA LYS A 198 -8.55 -9.33 -19.59
C LYS A 198 -8.40 -10.67 -18.84
N TRP A 199 -9.02 -11.71 -19.37
CA TRP A 199 -9.05 -13.03 -18.74
C TRP A 199 -7.66 -13.63 -18.50
N LEU A 200 -6.68 -13.34 -19.36
CA LEU A 200 -5.27 -13.75 -19.15
C LEU A 200 -4.69 -13.18 -17.85
N ILE A 201 -4.95 -11.90 -17.55
CA ILE A 201 -4.48 -11.27 -16.30
C ILE A 201 -5.17 -11.91 -15.09
N ALA A 202 -6.43 -12.29 -15.20
CA ALA A 202 -7.15 -12.98 -14.13
C ALA A 202 -6.56 -14.38 -13.87
N ILE A 203 -6.20 -15.13 -14.92
CA ILE A 203 -5.52 -16.44 -14.79
C ILE A 203 -4.13 -16.28 -14.16
N ILE A 204 -3.34 -15.31 -14.60
CA ILE A 204 -2.04 -15.02 -13.99
C ILE A 204 -2.22 -14.69 -12.50
N GLY A 205 -3.21 -13.86 -12.15
CA GLY A 205 -3.52 -13.55 -10.76
C GLY A 205 -3.87 -14.77 -9.92
N LEU A 206 -4.67 -15.68 -10.48
CA LEU A 206 -5.03 -16.94 -9.83
C LEU A 206 -3.82 -17.87 -9.69
N GLY A 207 -2.95 -17.93 -10.71
CA GLY A 207 -1.70 -18.67 -10.66
C GLY A 207 -0.73 -18.14 -9.60
N CYS A 208 -0.62 -16.81 -9.47
CA CYS A 208 0.18 -16.17 -8.40
C CYS A 208 -0.34 -16.53 -7.01
N LEU A 209 -1.67 -16.48 -6.79
CA LEU A 209 -2.26 -16.90 -5.51
C LEU A 209 -2.03 -18.37 -5.21
N ALA A 210 -2.31 -19.23 -6.19
CA ALA A 210 -2.11 -20.66 -6.04
C ALA A 210 -0.63 -21.00 -5.77
N GLY A 211 0.30 -20.35 -6.47
CA GLY A 211 1.74 -20.48 -6.25
C GLY A 211 2.18 -20.03 -4.85
N GLY A 212 1.67 -18.88 -4.38
CA GLY A 212 1.95 -18.40 -3.02
C GLY A 212 1.45 -19.35 -1.93
N TYR A 213 0.22 -19.88 -2.07
CA TYR A 213 -0.33 -20.86 -1.14
C TYR A 213 0.39 -22.23 -1.24
N TYR A 214 0.76 -22.64 -2.44
CA TYR A 214 1.54 -23.87 -2.62
C TYR A 214 2.88 -23.80 -1.89
N ILE A 215 3.61 -22.69 -2.03
CA ILE A 215 4.86 -22.47 -1.29
C ILE A 215 4.60 -22.51 0.23
N ALA A 216 3.55 -21.85 0.71
CA ALA A 216 3.23 -21.81 2.14
C ALA A 216 2.91 -23.19 2.73
N ILE A 217 2.26 -24.10 1.96
CA ILE A 217 1.88 -25.44 2.44
C ILE A 217 3.04 -26.43 2.32
N THR A 218 3.86 -26.33 1.28
CA THR A 218 4.92 -27.32 0.99
C THR A 218 6.20 -27.08 1.76
N THR A 219 6.46 -25.86 2.22
CA THR A 219 7.71 -25.51 2.91
C THR A 219 7.66 -25.99 4.36
N LYS A 220 8.48 -26.98 4.70
CA LYS A 220 8.52 -27.60 6.04
C LYS A 220 9.76 -27.23 6.85
N SER A 221 10.85 -26.81 6.22
CA SER A 221 12.10 -26.49 6.93
C SER A 221 12.15 -25.01 7.35
N PRO A 222 12.52 -24.70 8.63
CA PRO A 222 12.52 -23.33 9.14
C PRO A 222 13.38 -22.35 8.32
N LEU A 223 14.53 -22.75 7.83
CA LEU A 223 15.43 -21.92 7.03
C LEU A 223 14.88 -21.62 5.63
N GLN A 224 14.23 -22.61 5.00
CA GLN A 224 13.57 -22.41 3.70
C GLN A 224 12.32 -21.55 3.83
N VAL A 225 11.60 -21.65 4.95
CA VAL A 225 10.44 -20.77 5.24
C VAL A 225 10.87 -19.30 5.16
N LEU A 226 11.99 -18.92 5.76
CA LEU A 226 12.45 -17.54 5.79
C LEU A 226 12.69 -16.97 4.39
N SER A 227 13.38 -17.70 3.51
CA SER A 227 13.70 -17.24 2.16
C SER A 227 12.48 -17.26 1.21
N LEU A 228 11.64 -18.30 1.30
CA LEU A 228 10.48 -18.47 0.44
C LEU A 228 9.27 -17.67 0.91
N PHE A 229 9.20 -17.31 2.19
CA PHE A 229 8.11 -16.50 2.76
C PHE A 229 7.95 -15.18 2.03
N PHE A 230 9.06 -14.47 1.79
CA PHE A 230 9.03 -13.19 1.07
C PHE A 230 8.44 -13.33 -0.33
N VAL A 231 8.87 -14.36 -1.06
CA VAL A 231 8.35 -14.64 -2.41
C VAL A 231 6.87 -15.00 -2.36
N ALA A 232 6.46 -15.85 -1.41
CA ALA A 232 5.06 -16.23 -1.23
C ALA A 232 4.16 -15.01 -0.93
N VAL A 233 4.58 -14.13 -0.01
CA VAL A 233 3.84 -12.90 0.32
C VAL A 233 3.72 -11.98 -0.89
N LEU A 234 4.79 -11.78 -1.67
CA LEU A 234 4.74 -10.98 -2.89
C LEU A 234 3.79 -11.57 -3.92
N LEU A 235 3.84 -12.89 -4.14
CA LEU A 235 2.92 -13.57 -5.06
C LEU A 235 1.46 -13.39 -4.63
N VAL A 236 1.17 -13.50 -3.34
CA VAL A 236 -0.19 -13.28 -2.80
C VAL A 236 -0.63 -11.83 -2.98
N ILE A 237 0.22 -10.86 -2.69
CA ILE A 237 -0.10 -9.43 -2.88
C ILE A 237 -0.40 -9.16 -4.36
N VAL A 238 0.51 -9.51 -5.27
CA VAL A 238 0.35 -9.29 -6.71
C VAL A 238 -0.87 -10.04 -7.23
N GLY A 239 -1.05 -11.31 -6.85
CA GLY A 239 -2.21 -12.12 -7.22
C GLY A 239 -3.52 -11.48 -6.80
N THR A 240 -3.61 -10.98 -5.56
CA THR A 240 -4.79 -10.28 -5.04
C THR A 240 -5.11 -9.03 -5.87
N TYR A 241 -4.12 -8.18 -6.16
CA TYR A 241 -4.34 -7.00 -7.01
C TYR A 241 -4.82 -7.37 -8.41
N LEU A 242 -4.19 -8.35 -9.06
CA LEU A 242 -4.57 -8.81 -10.40
C LEU A 242 -6.00 -9.38 -10.44
N LEU A 243 -6.39 -10.13 -9.39
CA LEU A 243 -7.74 -10.68 -9.28
C LEU A 243 -8.78 -9.60 -9.03
N PHE A 244 -8.53 -8.62 -8.17
CA PHE A 244 -9.47 -7.51 -7.98
C PHE A 244 -9.61 -6.67 -9.24
N ILE A 245 -8.51 -6.35 -9.94
CA ILE A 245 -8.52 -5.48 -11.14
C ILE A 245 -9.14 -6.19 -12.35
N SER A 246 -8.84 -7.46 -12.56
CA SER A 246 -9.23 -8.19 -13.77
C SER A 246 -10.23 -9.30 -13.50
N GLY A 247 -10.01 -10.10 -12.46
CA GLY A 247 -10.87 -11.23 -12.12
C GLY A 247 -12.30 -10.81 -11.78
N SER A 248 -12.46 -9.72 -11.01
CA SER A 248 -13.79 -9.18 -10.68
C SER A 248 -14.58 -8.80 -11.93
N ILE A 249 -13.93 -8.19 -12.93
CA ILE A 249 -14.56 -7.83 -14.21
C ILE A 249 -14.91 -9.07 -15.00
N VAL A 250 -14.05 -10.10 -15.02
CA VAL A 250 -14.32 -11.38 -15.68
C VAL A 250 -15.54 -12.06 -15.08
N ILE A 251 -15.61 -12.15 -13.74
CA ILE A 251 -16.75 -12.75 -13.03
C ILE A 251 -18.05 -11.97 -13.31
N LEU A 252 -18.03 -10.64 -13.21
CA LEU A 252 -19.20 -9.82 -13.45
C LEU A 252 -19.70 -9.92 -14.89
N LYS A 253 -18.80 -10.03 -15.87
CA LYS A 253 -19.17 -10.26 -17.27
C LYS A 253 -19.70 -11.68 -17.51
N ALA A 254 -19.17 -12.69 -16.83
CA ALA A 254 -19.71 -14.04 -16.88
C ALA A 254 -21.12 -14.10 -16.29
N LEU A 255 -21.38 -13.44 -15.15
CA LEU A 255 -22.71 -13.30 -14.55
C LEU A 255 -23.69 -12.57 -15.50
N ARG A 256 -23.22 -11.52 -16.19
CA ARG A 256 -24.03 -10.80 -17.19
C ARG A 256 -24.38 -11.68 -18.38
N LYS A 257 -23.53 -12.63 -18.77
CA LYS A 257 -23.78 -13.56 -19.87
C LYS A 257 -24.92 -14.56 -19.53
N ASN A 258 -25.11 -14.86 -18.24
CA ASN A 258 -26.23 -15.70 -17.80
C ASN A 258 -27.52 -14.88 -17.77
N LYS A 259 -28.33 -15.01 -18.85
CA LYS A 259 -29.55 -14.23 -19.04
C LYS A 259 -30.58 -14.42 -17.93
N LYS A 260 -30.76 -15.64 -17.40
CA LYS A 260 -31.70 -15.92 -16.29
C LYS A 260 -31.33 -15.17 -15.01
N PHE A 261 -30.06 -15.06 -14.71
CA PHE A 261 -29.55 -14.33 -13.53
C PHE A 261 -29.59 -12.81 -13.75
N TYR A 262 -29.11 -12.35 -14.89
CA TYR A 262 -28.94 -10.93 -15.19
C TYR A 262 -30.26 -10.16 -15.34
N TYR A 263 -31.27 -10.71 -16.03
CA TYR A 263 -32.56 -10.02 -16.24
C TYR A 263 -33.50 -10.05 -15.03
N ASN A 264 -33.07 -10.58 -13.89
CA ASN A 264 -33.82 -10.40 -12.65
C ASN A 264 -33.74 -8.94 -12.20
N LYS A 265 -34.88 -8.32 -11.84
CA LYS A 265 -35.00 -6.90 -11.45
C LYS A 265 -33.98 -6.46 -10.38
N LYS A 266 -33.64 -7.36 -9.43
CA LYS A 266 -32.68 -7.09 -8.35
C LYS A 266 -31.21 -7.13 -8.82
N HIS A 267 -30.87 -7.95 -9.82
CA HIS A 267 -29.49 -8.20 -10.24
C HIS A 267 -29.02 -7.29 -11.37
N PHE A 268 -29.96 -6.87 -12.25
CA PHE A 268 -29.65 -6.04 -13.42
C PHE A 268 -28.88 -4.76 -13.07
N ALA A 269 -29.46 -3.96 -12.17
CA ALA A 269 -28.83 -2.69 -11.75
C ALA A 269 -27.53 -2.92 -10.97
N ALA A 270 -27.49 -3.95 -10.10
CA ALA A 270 -26.32 -4.28 -9.31
C ALA A 270 -25.13 -4.71 -10.17
N VAL A 271 -25.33 -5.69 -11.09
CA VAL A 271 -24.24 -6.20 -11.95
C VAL A 271 -23.76 -5.13 -12.92
N SER A 272 -24.67 -4.38 -13.55
CA SER A 272 -24.31 -3.32 -14.47
C SER A 272 -23.51 -2.20 -13.77
N GLY A 273 -24.00 -1.72 -12.61
CA GLY A 273 -23.31 -0.69 -11.85
C GLY A 273 -21.96 -1.17 -11.29
N MET A 274 -21.86 -2.44 -10.86
CA MET A 274 -20.66 -3.01 -10.30
C MET A 274 -19.51 -3.12 -11.32
N ILE A 275 -19.80 -3.43 -12.60
CA ILE A 275 -18.78 -3.50 -13.66
C ILE A 275 -18.02 -2.18 -13.78
N TYR A 276 -18.69 -1.05 -13.72
CA TYR A 276 -18.06 0.27 -13.80
C TYR A 276 -17.35 0.66 -12.48
N ARG A 277 -17.98 0.37 -11.33
CA ARG A 277 -17.39 0.63 -10.01
C ARG A 277 -16.10 -0.17 -9.78
N MET A 278 -16.08 -1.45 -10.17
CA MET A 278 -14.88 -2.29 -10.04
C MET A 278 -13.75 -1.79 -10.92
N LYS A 279 -14.03 -1.27 -12.12
CA LYS A 279 -12.98 -0.63 -12.94
C LYS A 279 -12.28 0.54 -12.22
N GLN A 280 -13.03 1.32 -11.44
CA GLN A 280 -12.50 2.48 -10.73
C GLN A 280 -11.85 2.15 -9.39
N ASN A 281 -12.46 1.26 -8.62
CA ASN A 281 -12.16 1.04 -7.20
C ASN A 281 -11.45 -0.29 -6.89
N ALA A 282 -11.22 -1.14 -7.90
CA ALA A 282 -10.63 -2.48 -7.71
C ALA A 282 -9.31 -2.46 -6.91
N GLY A 283 -8.41 -1.52 -7.22
CA GLY A 283 -7.13 -1.43 -6.50
C GLY A 283 -7.30 -0.98 -5.04
N GLY A 284 -8.24 -0.07 -4.74
CA GLY A 284 -8.55 0.29 -3.36
C GLY A 284 -9.11 -0.89 -2.55
N LEU A 285 -10.01 -1.68 -3.16
CA LEU A 285 -10.53 -2.89 -2.55
C LEU A 285 -9.44 -3.95 -2.35
N ALA A 286 -8.53 -4.12 -3.32
CA ALA A 286 -7.37 -4.99 -3.18
C ALA A 286 -6.47 -4.56 -2.01
N SER A 287 -6.20 -3.25 -1.87
CA SER A 287 -5.43 -2.71 -0.75
C SER A 287 -6.07 -3.01 0.60
N ILE A 288 -7.39 -2.81 0.71
CA ILE A 288 -8.14 -3.12 1.94
C ILE A 288 -8.07 -4.63 2.23
N CYS A 289 -8.23 -5.47 1.21
CA CYS A 289 -8.15 -6.92 1.34
C CYS A 289 -6.77 -7.35 1.85
N VAL A 290 -5.68 -6.84 1.25
CA VAL A 290 -4.30 -7.16 1.67
C VAL A 290 -4.04 -6.70 3.10
N LEU A 291 -4.41 -5.46 3.46
CA LEU A 291 -4.24 -4.94 4.82
C LEU A 291 -5.01 -5.76 5.86
N SER A 292 -6.29 -6.06 5.57
CA SER A 292 -7.12 -6.86 6.48
C SER A 292 -6.54 -8.26 6.65
N THR A 293 -6.06 -8.88 5.58
CA THR A 293 -5.41 -10.21 5.63
C THR A 293 -4.13 -10.15 6.45
N MET A 294 -3.29 -9.12 6.28
CA MET A 294 -2.07 -8.96 7.09
C MET A 294 -2.39 -8.86 8.59
N VAL A 295 -3.38 -8.05 8.96
CA VAL A 295 -3.80 -7.91 10.36
C VAL A 295 -4.32 -9.25 10.92
N LEU A 296 -5.18 -9.94 10.17
CA LEU A 296 -5.72 -11.23 10.58
C LEU A 296 -4.64 -12.29 10.74
N VAL A 297 -3.67 -12.35 9.82
CA VAL A 297 -2.53 -13.28 9.90
C VAL A 297 -1.69 -12.99 11.14
N VAL A 298 -1.35 -11.72 11.40
CA VAL A 298 -0.56 -11.34 12.58
C VAL A 298 -1.28 -11.72 13.86
N VAL A 299 -2.56 -11.38 13.98
CA VAL A 299 -3.36 -11.71 15.18
C VAL A 299 -3.49 -13.23 15.35
N SER A 300 -3.83 -13.94 14.28
CA SER A 300 -4.00 -15.41 14.31
C SER A 300 -2.72 -16.14 14.70
N THR A 301 -1.58 -15.75 14.07
CA THR A 301 -0.28 -16.36 14.40
C THR A 301 0.15 -16.07 15.82
N THR A 302 -0.05 -14.82 16.30
CA THR A 302 0.30 -14.45 17.67
C THR A 302 -0.52 -15.23 18.69
N VAL A 303 -1.83 -15.32 18.48
CA VAL A 303 -2.72 -16.12 19.37
C VAL A 303 -2.37 -17.60 19.32
N SER A 304 -2.11 -18.15 18.14
CA SER A 304 -1.74 -19.58 17.98
C SER A 304 -0.41 -19.89 18.67
N MET A 305 0.59 -19.00 18.55
CA MET A 305 1.86 -19.18 19.25
C MET A 305 1.68 -19.11 20.76
N TYR A 306 0.90 -18.16 21.27
CA TYR A 306 0.63 -18.05 22.71
C TYR A 306 -0.06 -19.29 23.25
N ALA A 307 -1.12 -19.76 22.59
CA ALA A 307 -1.83 -20.98 22.96
C ALA A 307 -0.96 -22.24 22.85
N GLY A 308 -0.10 -22.33 21.84
CA GLY A 308 0.84 -23.43 21.67
C GLY A 308 1.90 -23.49 22.77
N MET A 309 2.48 -22.32 23.15
CA MET A 309 3.44 -22.23 24.25
C MET A 309 2.82 -22.64 25.59
N GLU A 310 1.58 -22.26 25.86
CA GLU A 310 0.87 -22.63 27.08
C GLU A 310 0.62 -24.16 27.13
N GLY A 311 0.32 -24.78 25.99
CA GLY A 311 0.17 -26.23 25.86
C GLY A 311 1.48 -26.99 26.08
N GLU A 312 2.61 -26.53 25.49
CA GLU A 312 3.92 -27.14 25.68
C GLU A 312 4.43 -26.99 27.14
N LEU A 313 4.17 -25.84 27.78
CA LEU A 313 4.53 -25.62 29.17
C LEU A 313 3.78 -26.59 30.09
N LYS A 314 2.48 -26.81 29.88
CA LYS A 314 1.68 -27.77 30.63
C LYS A 314 2.11 -29.22 30.42
N GLN A 315 2.64 -29.56 29.24
CA GLN A 315 3.19 -30.90 28.96
C GLN A 315 4.58 -31.14 29.55
N ARG A 316 5.45 -30.10 29.55
CA ARG A 316 6.82 -30.19 30.09
C ARG A 316 6.89 -30.08 31.61
N TYR A 317 5.98 -29.33 32.17
CA TYR A 317 5.88 -29.07 33.63
C TYR A 317 4.42 -29.30 34.05
N PRO A 318 3.97 -30.57 34.17
CA PRO A 318 2.69 -30.84 34.78
C PRO A 318 2.79 -30.36 36.24
N SER A 319 2.18 -29.22 36.57
CA SER A 319 1.99 -28.81 37.94
C SER A 319 0.98 -29.77 38.55
N ASP A 320 1.39 -30.48 39.60
CA ASP A 320 0.53 -31.20 40.47
C ASP A 320 -0.57 -30.31 41.06
#